data_6b681c907e1fc0e1cb7a5aa27ab38f27
#
_entry.id   6b681c907e1fc0e1cb7a5aa27ab38f27
#
_cell.length_a   1.000
_cell.length_b   1.000
_cell.length_c   1.000
_cell.angle_alpha   90.00
_cell.angle_beta   90.00
_cell.angle_gamma   90.00
#
_symmetry.space_group_name_H-M   'P 1'
#
loop_
_entity.id
_entity.type
_entity.pdbx_description
1 polymer ?
#
loop_
_entity_poly.entity_id
_entity_poly.type
_entity_poly.pdbx_seq_one_letter_code
_entity_poly.pdbx_strand_id
1 'polypeptide(L)'
;MPGKHSVRNDTHCPALGAPLLGLLLWVTCAHADTRVNDFPTLARVEYVQECMNRTAGNQNHMYQCVCVVDRIAEAMSYDEFVESSTYARYSTLPGEGGGLFRDTDNAKQKAKQFRSVEADAFRACNLKLPGP
;
A
#
# COMPACT_ATOMS: atom_id res chain seq x y z
N MET A 1 -23.37 14.27 -14.75
CA MET A 1 -23.26 14.95 -13.45
C MET A 1 -23.07 13.88 -12.38
N PRO A 2 -21.89 13.69 -11.79
CA PRO A 2 -21.69 12.71 -10.75
C PRO A 2 -21.93 13.33 -9.37
N GLY A 3 -22.82 12.70 -8.60
CA GLY A 3 -23.20 13.12 -7.26
C GLY A 3 -22.06 12.85 -6.26
N LYS A 4 -21.70 13.89 -5.52
CA LYS A 4 -20.82 13.80 -4.34
C LYS A 4 -21.58 13.14 -3.20
N HIS A 5 -21.27 11.89 -2.87
CA HIS A 5 -21.68 11.30 -1.60
C HIS A 5 -20.70 11.74 -0.50
N SER A 6 -21.12 12.74 0.28
CA SER A 6 -20.46 13.13 1.53
C SER A 6 -20.90 12.16 2.62
N VAL A 7 -20.04 11.24 3.01
CA VAL A 7 -20.27 10.42 4.20
C VAL A 7 -19.81 11.23 5.42
N ARG A 8 -20.78 11.77 6.17
CA ARG A 8 -20.51 12.33 7.50
C ARG A 8 -20.43 11.18 8.49
N ASN A 9 -19.25 10.96 9.02
CA ASN A 9 -19.09 10.13 10.20
C ASN A 9 -19.24 11.00 11.44
N ASP A 10 -20.47 11.10 11.93
CA ASP A 10 -20.76 11.68 13.24
C ASP A 10 -20.53 10.59 14.31
N THR A 11 -19.33 10.53 14.83
CA THR A 11 -19.00 9.69 15.99
C THR A 11 -19.36 10.48 17.26
N HIS A 12 -20.61 10.35 17.71
CA HIS A 12 -21.02 10.83 19.02
C HIS A 12 -20.48 9.91 20.12
N CYS A 13 -19.52 10.41 20.89
CA CYS A 13 -19.21 9.82 22.20
C CYS A 13 -20.29 10.29 23.19
N PRO A 14 -21.04 9.38 23.86
CA PRO A 14 -21.99 9.80 24.88
C PRO A 14 -21.25 10.28 26.13
N ALA A 15 -21.51 11.52 26.51
CA ALA A 15 -21.11 12.07 27.80
C ALA A 15 -22.01 11.52 28.89
N LEU A 16 -21.57 10.54 29.66
CA LEU A 16 -22.20 10.11 30.91
C LEU A 16 -21.58 10.90 32.04
N GLY A 17 -22.32 11.89 32.52
CA GLY A 17 -22.00 12.61 33.75
C GLY A 17 -22.41 11.80 34.97
N ALA A 18 -21.46 11.54 35.88
CA ALA A 18 -21.70 11.29 37.29
C ALA A 18 -20.44 11.60 38.11
N PRO A 19 -20.56 12.28 39.26
CA PRO A 19 -19.45 12.67 40.07
C PRO A 19 -19.13 11.58 41.10
N LEU A 20 -17.89 11.35 41.40
CA LEU A 20 -17.24 11.11 42.71
C LEU A 20 -16.05 10.12 42.64
N LEU A 21 -14.93 10.65 43.09
CA LEU A 21 -13.68 9.99 43.55
C LEU A 21 -12.86 9.17 42.51
N GLY A 22 -11.89 9.83 41.92
CA GLY A 22 -10.47 9.42 42.03
C GLY A 22 -10.07 8.11 41.40
N LEU A 23 -9.97 8.06 40.05
CA LEU A 23 -8.83 7.41 39.37
C LEU A 23 -8.84 7.92 37.92
N LEU A 24 -7.85 8.76 37.59
CA LEU A 24 -7.63 9.25 36.23
C LEU A 24 -7.20 8.08 35.32
N LEU A 25 -8.14 7.30 34.85
CA LEU A 25 -7.94 6.41 33.68
C LEU A 25 -8.03 7.30 32.45
N TRP A 26 -6.87 7.72 31.95
CA TRP A 26 -6.75 8.30 30.62
C TRP A 26 -7.10 7.21 29.61
N VAL A 27 -8.36 7.17 29.19
CA VAL A 27 -8.76 6.41 28.01
C VAL A 27 -8.19 7.16 26.79
N THR A 28 -7.00 6.78 26.38
CA THR A 28 -6.48 7.17 25.09
C THR A 28 -7.32 6.45 24.02
N CYS A 29 -8.28 7.14 23.42
CA CYS A 29 -8.88 6.68 22.17
C CYS A 29 -7.76 6.59 21.12
N ALA A 30 -7.19 5.41 20.95
CA ALA A 30 -6.36 5.11 19.81
C ALA A 30 -7.27 5.23 18.55
N HIS A 31 -7.17 6.34 17.86
CA HIS A 31 -7.74 6.45 16.52
C HIS A 31 -6.93 5.50 15.65
N ALA A 32 -7.44 4.30 15.44
CA ALA A 32 -6.99 3.47 14.34
C ALA A 32 -7.37 4.21 13.06
N ASP A 33 -6.39 4.85 12.45
CA ASP A 33 -6.51 5.43 11.11
C ASP A 33 -6.63 4.25 10.14
N THR A 34 -7.86 3.76 9.99
CA THR A 34 -8.18 2.74 8.99
C THR A 34 -8.13 3.43 7.64
N ARG A 35 -6.95 3.43 7.01
CA ARG A 35 -6.85 3.79 5.59
C ARG A 35 -7.85 2.91 4.86
N VAL A 36 -8.85 3.54 4.26
CA VAL A 36 -9.75 2.83 3.36
C VAL A 36 -8.89 2.34 2.21
N ASN A 37 -8.86 1.01 2.03
CA ASN A 37 -8.12 0.40 0.95
C ASN A 37 -8.73 0.83 -0.39
N ASP A 38 -8.02 1.70 -1.11
CA ASP A 38 -8.44 2.33 -2.36
C ASP A 38 -7.98 1.58 -3.62
N PHE A 39 -7.31 0.42 -3.45
CA PHE A 39 -6.84 -0.38 -4.58
C PHE A 39 -8.00 -1.03 -5.33
N PRO A 40 -8.19 -0.73 -6.64
CA PRO A 40 -9.18 -1.40 -7.47
C PRO A 40 -8.92 -2.91 -7.56
N THR A 41 -9.98 -3.70 -7.63
CA THR A 41 -9.87 -5.16 -7.78
C THR A 41 -9.03 -5.55 -9.00
N LEU A 42 -9.18 -4.84 -10.12
CA LEU A 42 -8.39 -5.09 -11.33
C LEU A 42 -6.90 -4.93 -11.07
N ALA A 43 -6.49 -3.84 -10.42
CA ALA A 43 -5.07 -3.59 -10.11
C ALA A 43 -4.47 -4.69 -9.21
N ARG A 44 -5.26 -5.23 -8.26
CA ARG A 44 -4.84 -6.36 -7.43
C ARG A 44 -4.63 -7.62 -8.26
N VAL A 45 -5.56 -7.93 -9.16
CA VAL A 45 -5.46 -9.09 -10.05
C VAL A 45 -4.24 -8.98 -10.95
N GLU A 46 -4.01 -7.82 -11.56
CA GLU A 46 -2.85 -7.55 -12.41
C GLU A 46 -1.53 -7.70 -11.64
N TYR A 47 -1.46 -7.15 -10.42
CA TYR A 47 -0.28 -7.32 -9.58
C TYR A 47 -0.02 -8.78 -9.21
N VAL A 48 -1.05 -9.54 -8.85
CA VAL A 48 -0.92 -10.97 -8.53
C VAL A 48 -0.41 -11.75 -9.73
N GLN A 49 -0.91 -11.50 -10.93
CA GLN A 49 -0.43 -12.15 -12.16
C GLN A 49 1.04 -11.81 -12.43
N GLU A 50 1.43 -10.55 -12.30
CA GLU A 50 2.82 -10.14 -12.46
C GLU A 50 3.75 -10.79 -11.41
N CYS A 51 3.33 -10.79 -10.15
CA CYS A 51 4.06 -11.44 -9.06
C CYS A 51 4.26 -12.93 -9.33
N MET A 52 3.22 -13.64 -9.76
CA MET A 52 3.30 -15.05 -10.12
C MET A 52 4.26 -15.29 -11.28
N ASN A 53 4.23 -14.45 -12.33
CA ASN A 53 5.14 -14.56 -13.46
C ASN A 53 6.60 -14.36 -13.03
N ARG A 54 6.86 -13.43 -12.11
CA ARG A 54 8.19 -13.15 -11.58
C ARG A 54 8.72 -14.27 -10.66
N THR A 55 7.85 -15.01 -10.01
CA THR A 55 8.19 -16.01 -9.00
C THR A 55 8.11 -17.46 -9.50
N ALA A 56 8.02 -17.69 -10.81
CA ALA A 56 7.82 -19.00 -11.45
C ALA A 56 6.59 -19.76 -10.91
N GLY A 57 5.48 -19.07 -10.83
CA GLY A 57 4.26 -19.31 -10.13
C GLY A 57 3.69 -20.72 -10.09
N ASN A 58 3.67 -21.29 -8.90
CA ASN A 58 2.78 -22.39 -8.54
C ASN A 58 1.59 -21.86 -7.71
N GLN A 59 0.64 -22.75 -7.39
CA GLN A 59 -0.58 -22.36 -6.65
C GLN A 59 -0.30 -21.77 -5.26
N ASN A 60 0.76 -22.20 -4.59
CA ASN A 60 1.15 -21.64 -3.29
C ASN A 60 1.63 -20.20 -3.44
N HIS A 61 2.35 -19.87 -4.52
CA HIS A 61 2.79 -18.52 -4.82
C HIS A 61 1.62 -17.57 -5.09
N MET A 62 0.49 -18.06 -5.63
CA MET A 62 -0.71 -17.23 -5.81
C MET A 62 -1.19 -16.64 -4.48
N TYR A 63 -1.33 -17.45 -3.44
CA TYR A 63 -1.75 -16.94 -2.13
C TYR A 63 -0.73 -15.99 -1.50
N GLN A 64 0.56 -16.27 -1.69
CA GLN A 64 1.61 -15.38 -1.23
C GLN A 64 1.60 -14.06 -2.01
N CYS A 65 1.36 -14.07 -3.33
CA CYS A 65 1.24 -12.85 -4.13
C CYS A 65 -0.01 -12.02 -3.78
N VAL A 66 -1.13 -12.67 -3.40
CA VAL A 66 -2.29 -11.99 -2.83
C VAL A 66 -1.93 -11.28 -1.52
N CYS A 67 -1.25 -12.00 -0.62
CA CYS A 67 -0.74 -11.39 0.62
C CYS A 67 0.17 -10.19 0.32
N VAL A 68 1.07 -10.29 -0.65
CA VAL A 68 1.99 -9.20 -1.01
C VAL A 68 1.24 -7.95 -1.45
N VAL A 69 0.25 -8.07 -2.35
CA VAL A 69 -0.51 -6.90 -2.80
C VAL A 69 -1.34 -6.28 -1.68
N ASP A 70 -1.87 -7.08 -0.76
CA ASP A 70 -2.59 -6.58 0.41
C ASP A 70 -1.65 -5.78 1.33
N ARG A 71 -0.44 -6.26 1.58
CA ARG A 71 0.58 -5.52 2.37
C ARG A 71 1.01 -4.22 1.70
N ILE A 72 1.14 -4.20 0.37
CA ILE A 72 1.43 -2.97 -0.37
C ILE A 72 0.27 -1.97 -0.19
N ALA A 73 -0.97 -2.43 -0.34
CA ALA A 73 -2.16 -1.59 -0.19
C ALA A 73 -2.40 -1.07 1.24
N GLU A 74 -1.85 -1.74 2.25
CA GLU A 74 -1.82 -1.23 3.63
C GLU A 74 -0.75 -0.13 3.81
N ALA A 75 0.34 -0.20 3.04
CA ALA A 75 1.50 0.67 3.20
C ALA A 75 1.44 1.96 2.37
N MET A 76 0.70 1.98 1.25
CA MET A 76 0.58 3.14 0.37
C MET A 76 -0.80 3.21 -0.29
N SER A 77 -1.21 4.40 -0.73
CA SER A 77 -2.42 4.60 -1.53
C SER A 77 -2.25 4.05 -2.94
N TYR A 78 -3.36 3.85 -3.65
CA TYR A 78 -3.32 3.38 -5.03
C TYR A 78 -2.60 4.36 -5.96
N ASP A 79 -2.80 5.66 -5.78
CA ASP A 79 -2.11 6.68 -6.58
C ASP A 79 -0.59 6.67 -6.34
N GLU A 80 -0.16 6.55 -5.07
CA GLU A 80 1.26 6.40 -4.73
C GLU A 80 1.86 5.12 -5.32
N PHE A 81 1.10 4.02 -5.31
CA PHE A 81 1.50 2.75 -5.92
C PHE A 81 1.69 2.91 -7.43
N VAL A 82 0.71 3.48 -8.14
CA VAL A 82 0.79 3.66 -9.61
C VAL A 82 2.00 4.52 -9.97
N GLU A 83 2.18 5.65 -9.30
CA GLU A 83 3.30 6.54 -9.56
C GLU A 83 4.65 5.86 -9.26
N SER A 84 4.83 5.38 -8.04
CA SER A 84 6.13 4.86 -7.58
C SER A 84 6.53 3.54 -8.27
N SER A 85 5.58 2.64 -8.55
CA SER A 85 5.84 1.41 -9.30
C SER A 85 6.20 1.69 -10.76
N THR A 86 5.61 2.72 -11.37
CA THR A 86 5.97 3.19 -12.71
C THR A 86 7.43 3.63 -12.74
N TYR A 87 7.85 4.47 -11.81
CA TYR A 87 9.27 4.87 -11.73
C TYR A 87 10.19 3.67 -11.48
N ALA A 88 9.82 2.74 -10.60
CA ALA A 88 10.63 1.56 -10.32
C ALA A 88 10.79 0.66 -11.55
N ARG A 89 9.72 0.45 -12.31
CA ARG A 89 9.68 -0.41 -13.49
C ARG A 89 10.47 0.19 -14.66
N TYR A 90 10.18 1.45 -15.00
CA TYR A 90 10.78 2.08 -16.18
C TYR A 90 12.19 2.64 -15.94
N SER A 91 12.63 2.76 -14.69
CA SER A 91 14.02 3.16 -14.39
C SER A 91 15.08 2.20 -14.95
N THR A 92 14.70 0.95 -15.25
CA THR A 92 15.60 -0.08 -15.81
C THR A 92 15.66 -0.05 -17.34
N LEU A 93 14.84 0.74 -18.01
CA LEU A 93 14.85 0.84 -19.47
C LEU A 93 16.19 1.43 -19.95
N PRO A 94 16.80 0.82 -20.99
CA PRO A 94 18.03 1.37 -21.57
C PRO A 94 17.75 2.66 -22.36
N GLY A 95 18.82 3.44 -22.57
CA GLY A 95 18.75 4.65 -23.38
C GLY A 95 18.05 5.84 -22.71
N GLU A 96 17.75 6.86 -23.51
CA GLU A 96 17.15 8.12 -23.05
C GLU A 96 15.73 7.93 -22.51
N GLY A 97 14.99 6.97 -23.03
CA GLY A 97 13.61 6.67 -22.55
C GLY A 97 13.56 6.29 -21.06
N GLY A 98 14.61 5.67 -20.53
CA GLY A 98 14.73 5.36 -19.10
C GLY A 98 15.18 6.55 -18.25
N GLY A 99 15.82 7.56 -18.86
CA GLY A 99 16.38 8.71 -18.15
C GLY A 99 15.33 9.49 -17.35
N LEU A 100 14.14 9.68 -17.91
CA LEU A 100 13.03 10.33 -17.25
C LEU A 100 12.66 9.66 -15.91
N PHE A 101 12.81 8.34 -15.83
CA PHE A 101 12.43 7.53 -14.68
C PHE A 101 13.57 7.21 -13.71
N ARG A 102 14.82 7.62 -13.99
CA ARG A 102 15.99 7.31 -13.13
C ARG A 102 16.89 8.49 -12.82
N ASP A 103 16.89 9.58 -13.63
CA ASP A 103 17.97 10.56 -13.55
C ASP A 103 17.64 11.71 -12.57
N THR A 104 16.37 12.00 -12.34
CA THR A 104 15.93 13.00 -11.36
C THR A 104 15.89 12.44 -9.94
N ASP A 105 16.13 13.30 -8.94
CA ASP A 105 16.08 12.88 -7.54
C ASP A 105 14.68 12.42 -7.13
N ASN A 106 13.63 13.06 -7.64
CA ASN A 106 12.26 12.62 -7.45
C ASN A 106 12.03 11.21 -7.99
N ALA A 107 12.48 10.92 -9.21
CA ALA A 107 12.37 9.60 -9.82
C ALA A 107 13.07 8.51 -8.99
N LYS A 108 14.29 8.79 -8.53
CA LYS A 108 15.05 7.89 -7.64
C LYS A 108 14.33 7.65 -6.33
N GLN A 109 13.77 8.69 -5.72
CA GLN A 109 13.05 8.59 -4.45
C GLN A 109 11.78 7.74 -4.61
N LYS A 110 10.97 7.98 -5.64
CA LYS A 110 9.76 7.22 -5.92
C LYS A 110 10.06 5.74 -6.18
N ALA A 111 11.05 5.45 -7.04
CA ALA A 111 11.47 4.08 -7.31
C ALA A 111 12.00 3.37 -6.05
N LYS A 112 12.75 4.07 -5.20
CA LYS A 112 13.25 3.54 -3.92
C LYS A 112 12.11 3.25 -2.95
N GLN A 113 11.13 4.16 -2.84
CA GLN A 113 9.96 3.99 -1.99
C GLN A 113 9.22 2.70 -2.34
N PHE A 114 8.86 2.52 -3.61
CA PHE A 114 8.16 1.31 -4.05
C PHE A 114 8.97 0.03 -3.77
N ARG A 115 10.26 0.01 -4.14
CA ARG A 115 11.11 -1.17 -3.91
C ARG A 115 11.23 -1.53 -2.43
N SER A 116 11.27 -0.55 -1.55
CA SER A 116 11.30 -0.79 -0.09
C SER A 116 10.01 -1.43 0.39
N VAL A 117 8.85 -0.84 0.02
CA VAL A 117 7.53 -1.36 0.42
C VAL A 117 7.31 -2.77 -0.16
N GLU A 118 7.65 -2.98 -1.44
CA GLU A 118 7.53 -4.29 -2.08
C GLU A 118 8.42 -5.33 -1.38
N ALA A 119 9.68 -5.01 -1.08
CA ALA A 119 10.59 -5.93 -0.40
C ALA A 119 10.09 -6.31 1.01
N ASP A 120 9.54 -5.35 1.75
CA ASP A 120 8.95 -5.60 3.05
C ASP A 120 7.71 -6.49 2.96
N ALA A 121 6.85 -6.26 1.98
CA ALA A 121 5.67 -7.08 1.70
C ALA A 121 6.06 -8.53 1.34
N PHE A 122 7.05 -8.72 0.47
CA PHE A 122 7.55 -10.05 0.12
C PHE A 122 8.08 -10.81 1.34
N ARG A 123 8.85 -10.14 2.20
CA ARG A 123 9.34 -10.74 3.45
C ARG A 123 8.22 -11.12 4.40
N ALA A 124 7.23 -10.23 4.58
CA ALA A 124 6.09 -10.47 5.46
C ALA A 124 5.23 -11.66 4.99
N CYS A 125 5.18 -11.90 3.68
CA CYS A 125 4.41 -13.00 3.08
C CYS A 125 5.23 -14.27 2.82
N ASN A 126 6.46 -14.36 3.35
CA ASN A 126 7.37 -15.51 3.17
C ASN A 126 7.61 -15.87 1.70
N LEU A 127 7.63 -14.89 0.82
CA LEU A 127 7.91 -15.04 -0.60
C LEU A 127 9.28 -14.43 -0.91
N LYS A 128 10.12 -15.15 -1.65
CA LYS A 128 11.39 -14.60 -2.10
C LYS A 128 11.18 -13.59 -3.22
N LEU A 129 11.72 -12.39 -3.03
CA LEU A 129 11.80 -11.43 -4.13
C LEU A 129 12.72 -12.04 -5.21
N PRO A 130 12.26 -12.13 -6.48
CA PRO A 130 13.15 -12.56 -7.56
C PRO A 130 14.32 -11.58 -7.67
N GLY A 131 15.51 -12.12 -7.89
CA GLY A 131 16.70 -11.30 -8.14
C GLY A 131 16.52 -10.41 -9.38
N PRO A 132 17.31 -9.33 -9.48
CA PRO A 132 17.31 -8.48 -10.66
C PRO A 132 17.75 -9.24 -11.92
#